data_01f6e7a3d40ea98aa5bb87d2fbc549db
#
_entry.id   01f6e7a3d40ea98aa5bb87d2fbc549db
#
_cell.length_a   1.000
_cell.length_b   1.000
_cell.length_c   1.000
_cell.angle_alpha   90.00
_cell.angle_beta   90.00
_cell.angle_gamma   90.00
#
_symmetry.space_group_name_H-M   'P 1'
#
loop_
_entity.id
_entity.type
_entity.pdbx_description
1 polymer ?
#
loop_
_entity_poly.entity_id
_entity_poly.type
_entity_poly.pdbx_seq_one_letter_code
_entity_poly.pdbx_strand_id
1 'polypeptide(L)'
;MPGVGAFRDAIEKLEKKNCGILKETLIEESKKGKIILGICLGMQMFFDKSFEYGEYKGLGLIEGEICPIEKDLKNKELKVPHMGWNNLNIKKEDKIFKYIKNNEFVYFVHSYYAKNCSKSIIAGSEYDIEIPAVVKKNNIYGIQFHPEKSGNTGLNILKGFKDLIYN
;
A
#
# COMPACT_ATOMS: atom_id res chain seq x y z
N MET A 1 -4.33 8.16 -4.06
CA MET A 1 -5.22 7.09 -4.57
C MET A 1 -5.74 6.25 -3.39
N PRO A 2 -6.75 6.65 -2.65
CA PRO A 2 -7.46 5.73 -1.79
C PRO A 2 -8.27 4.75 -2.65
N GLY A 3 -8.44 3.49 -2.20
CA GLY A 3 -9.24 2.52 -2.93
C GLY A 3 -9.73 1.41 -2.02
N VAL A 4 -10.98 0.99 -2.24
CA VAL A 4 -11.61 -0.19 -1.63
C VAL A 4 -12.29 -1.00 -2.73
N GLY A 5 -12.40 -2.32 -2.56
CA GLY A 5 -13.00 -3.21 -3.55
C GLY A 5 -11.98 -4.15 -4.19
N ALA A 6 -12.34 -4.79 -5.31
CA ALA A 6 -11.50 -5.76 -5.98
C ALA A 6 -10.43 -5.10 -6.87
N PHE A 7 -9.25 -5.68 -6.88
CA PHE A 7 -8.11 -5.22 -7.68
C PHE A 7 -8.44 -5.11 -9.17
N ARG A 8 -9.03 -6.17 -9.72
CA ARG A 8 -9.46 -6.21 -11.13
C ARG A 8 -10.34 -5.02 -11.49
N ASP A 9 -11.39 -4.79 -10.70
CA ASP A 9 -12.37 -3.73 -10.98
C ASP A 9 -11.72 -2.34 -10.93
N ALA A 10 -10.76 -2.15 -10.03
CA ALA A 10 -10.02 -0.89 -9.90
C ALA A 10 -9.11 -0.64 -11.12
N ILE A 11 -8.37 -1.65 -11.57
CA ILE A 11 -7.53 -1.54 -12.78
C ILE A 11 -8.39 -1.32 -14.01
N GLU A 12 -9.46 -2.10 -14.19
CA GLU A 12 -10.38 -1.92 -15.32
C GLU A 12 -11.01 -0.51 -15.36
N LYS A 13 -11.36 0.06 -14.20
CA LYS A 13 -11.86 1.44 -14.12
C LYS A 13 -10.82 2.46 -14.56
N LEU A 14 -9.54 2.25 -14.22
CA LEU A 14 -8.47 3.13 -14.70
C LEU A 14 -8.25 3.01 -16.21
N GLU A 15 -8.40 1.80 -16.75
CA GLU A 15 -8.24 1.51 -18.18
C GLU A 15 -9.44 1.99 -19.01
N LYS A 16 -10.66 1.87 -18.48
CA LYS A 16 -11.91 2.25 -19.21
C LYS A 16 -12.21 3.74 -19.11
N LYS A 17 -11.89 4.42 -18.00
CA LYS A 17 -12.13 5.86 -17.86
C LYS A 17 -11.27 6.65 -18.84
N ASN A 18 -11.93 7.49 -19.65
CA ASN A 18 -11.28 8.36 -20.65
C ASN A 18 -10.32 7.59 -21.59
N CYS A 19 -10.73 6.40 -22.06
CA CYS A 19 -9.92 5.60 -22.99
C CYS A 19 -8.50 5.26 -22.47
N GLY A 20 -8.35 4.98 -21.18
CA GLY A 20 -7.05 4.63 -20.58
C GLY A 20 -6.18 5.81 -20.17
N ILE A 21 -6.53 7.02 -20.50
CA ILE A 21 -5.76 8.24 -20.23
C ILE A 21 -5.39 8.37 -18.75
N LEU A 22 -6.28 7.93 -17.82
CA LEU A 22 -6.01 8.06 -16.39
C LEU A 22 -4.85 7.17 -15.92
N LYS A 23 -4.76 5.94 -16.43
CA LYS A 23 -3.65 5.02 -16.15
C LYS A 23 -2.33 5.58 -16.68
N GLU A 24 -2.33 6.01 -17.95
CA GLU A 24 -1.17 6.59 -18.61
C GLU A 24 -0.72 7.87 -17.89
N THR A 25 -1.64 8.76 -17.56
CA THR A 25 -1.35 9.99 -16.80
C THR A 25 -0.69 9.69 -15.45
N LEU A 26 -1.19 8.71 -14.69
CA LEU A 26 -0.57 8.33 -13.42
C LEU A 26 0.87 7.87 -13.60
N ILE A 27 1.13 7.06 -14.63
CA ILE A 27 2.47 6.56 -14.93
C ILE A 27 3.39 7.71 -15.39
N GLU A 28 2.91 8.59 -16.26
CA GLU A 28 3.68 9.74 -16.74
C GLU A 28 4.00 10.73 -15.62
N GLU A 29 3.01 11.10 -14.81
CA GLU A 29 3.21 12.02 -13.69
C GLU A 29 4.16 11.43 -12.64
N SER A 30 4.13 10.11 -12.44
CA SER A 30 5.10 9.43 -11.58
C SER A 30 6.53 9.55 -12.13
N LYS A 31 6.72 9.40 -13.44
CA LYS A 31 8.03 9.57 -14.10
C LYS A 31 8.53 11.01 -14.05
N LYS A 32 7.63 12.00 -14.04
CA LYS A 32 7.96 13.42 -13.86
C LYS A 32 8.30 13.78 -12.40
N GLY A 33 8.26 12.82 -11.47
CA GLY A 33 8.61 13.02 -10.06
C GLY A 33 7.45 13.50 -9.19
N LYS A 34 6.20 13.51 -9.70
CA LYS A 34 5.04 13.85 -8.88
C LYS A 34 4.87 12.84 -7.76
N ILE A 35 4.79 13.31 -6.52
CA ILE A 35 4.62 12.45 -5.35
C ILE A 35 3.22 11.84 -5.36
N ILE A 36 3.13 10.52 -5.30
CA ILE A 36 1.87 9.78 -5.35
C ILE A 36 1.75 8.91 -4.10
N LEU A 37 0.59 8.95 -3.45
CA LEU A 37 0.24 8.07 -2.33
C LEU A 37 -0.88 7.12 -2.73
N GLY A 38 -0.66 5.82 -2.59
CA GLY A 38 -1.69 4.78 -2.66
C GLY A 38 -2.07 4.30 -1.25
N ILE A 39 -3.37 4.13 -0.99
CA ILE A 39 -3.88 3.63 0.29
C ILE A 39 -4.66 2.35 0.04
N CYS A 40 -4.34 1.30 0.78
CA CYS A 40 -4.93 -0.03 0.72
C CYS A 40 -4.92 -0.57 -0.73
N LEU A 41 -6.06 -0.74 -1.38
CA LEU A 41 -6.15 -1.14 -2.79
C LEU A 41 -5.33 -0.21 -3.70
N GLY A 42 -5.30 1.10 -3.42
CA GLY A 42 -4.50 2.07 -4.18
C GLY A 42 -2.99 1.78 -4.11
N MET A 43 -2.48 1.32 -2.96
CA MET A 43 -1.10 0.82 -2.84
C MET A 43 -0.91 -0.46 -3.66
N GLN A 44 -1.84 -1.41 -3.54
CA GLN A 44 -1.73 -2.70 -4.22
C GLN A 44 -1.67 -2.54 -5.74
N MET A 45 -2.39 -1.57 -6.30
CA MET A 45 -2.37 -1.28 -7.73
C MET A 45 -1.00 -0.82 -8.26
N PHE A 46 -0.10 -0.35 -7.42
CA PHE A 46 1.25 0.09 -7.84
C PHE A 46 2.17 -1.07 -8.23
N PHE A 47 1.88 -2.29 -7.79
CA PHE A 47 2.71 -3.46 -8.05
C PHE A 47 2.58 -3.98 -9.48
N ASP A 48 3.44 -4.93 -9.86
CA ASP A 48 3.47 -5.48 -11.22
C ASP A 48 2.19 -6.25 -11.54
N LYS A 49 1.67 -7.01 -10.55
CA LYS A 49 0.48 -7.86 -10.72
C LYS A 49 -0.18 -8.21 -9.39
N SER A 50 -1.41 -8.72 -9.50
CA SER A 50 -2.19 -9.26 -8.39
C SER A 50 -2.76 -10.63 -8.75
N PHE A 51 -2.82 -11.50 -7.73
CA PHE A 51 -3.47 -12.81 -7.80
C PHE A 51 -4.85 -12.83 -7.12
N GLU A 52 -5.49 -11.67 -6.97
CA GLU A 52 -6.85 -11.57 -6.44
C GLU A 52 -7.87 -12.08 -7.45
N TYR A 53 -8.43 -13.28 -7.20
CA TYR A 53 -9.41 -13.95 -8.08
C TYR A 53 -8.94 -14.17 -9.53
N GLY A 54 -7.64 -14.28 -9.75
CA GLY A 54 -7.00 -14.44 -11.05
C GLY A 54 -5.70 -13.65 -11.13
N GLU A 55 -5.00 -13.72 -12.26
CA GLU A 55 -3.80 -12.91 -12.48
C GLU A 55 -4.15 -11.66 -13.27
N TYR A 56 -3.91 -10.50 -12.68
CA TYR A 56 -4.17 -9.19 -13.29
C TYR A 56 -2.94 -8.30 -13.19
N LYS A 57 -2.59 -7.64 -14.29
CA LYS A 57 -1.49 -6.66 -14.31
C LYS A 57 -1.86 -5.41 -13.51
N GLY A 58 -0.89 -4.93 -12.72
CA GLY A 58 -0.97 -3.64 -12.03
C GLY A 58 -0.37 -2.50 -12.85
N LEU A 59 0.04 -1.43 -12.15
CA LEU A 59 0.66 -0.26 -12.76
C LEU A 59 2.18 -0.42 -12.98
N GLY A 60 2.83 -1.41 -12.35
CA GLY A 60 4.26 -1.66 -12.47
C GLY A 60 5.15 -0.52 -11.95
N LEU A 61 4.65 0.28 -11.01
CA LEU A 61 5.40 1.38 -10.40
C LEU A 61 6.34 0.90 -9.30
N ILE A 62 5.98 -0.19 -8.62
CA ILE A 62 6.77 -0.86 -7.57
C ILE A 62 6.90 -2.34 -7.95
N GLU A 63 8.11 -2.87 -7.89
CA GLU A 63 8.38 -4.29 -8.14
C GLU A 63 7.71 -5.16 -7.07
N GLY A 64 7.15 -6.29 -7.51
CA GLY A 64 6.51 -7.27 -6.64
C GLY A 64 5.09 -7.61 -7.08
N GLU A 65 4.42 -8.37 -6.24
CA GLU A 65 3.10 -8.93 -6.57
C GLU A 65 2.18 -8.94 -5.35
N ILE A 66 0.87 -8.94 -5.61
CA ILE A 66 -0.16 -9.00 -4.58
C ILE A 66 -0.68 -10.42 -4.48
N CYS A 67 -0.51 -11.01 -3.29
CA CYS A 67 -0.83 -12.41 -3.02
C CYS A 67 -1.84 -12.54 -1.87
N PRO A 68 -2.65 -13.62 -1.84
CA PRO A 68 -3.55 -13.89 -0.71
C PRO A 68 -2.73 -14.20 0.56
N ILE A 69 -3.07 -13.54 1.67
CA ILE A 69 -2.43 -13.73 2.99
C ILE A 69 -2.56 -15.20 3.43
N GLU A 70 -3.74 -15.78 3.26
CA GLU A 70 -4.08 -17.13 3.73
C GLU A 70 -3.09 -18.22 3.28
N LYS A 71 -2.51 -18.07 2.09
CA LYS A 71 -1.57 -19.06 1.55
C LYS A 71 -0.24 -19.10 2.32
N ASP A 72 0.15 -17.98 2.92
CA ASP A 72 1.46 -17.83 3.55
C ASP A 72 1.39 -17.90 5.09
N LEU A 73 0.18 -17.83 5.69
CA LEU A 73 0.01 -18.02 7.13
C LEU A 73 0.38 -19.44 7.54
N LYS A 74 1.26 -19.55 8.54
CA LYS A 74 1.63 -20.80 9.20
C LYS A 74 0.60 -21.20 10.25
N ASN A 75 0.17 -20.23 11.05
CA ASN A 75 -0.90 -20.42 12.03
C ASN A 75 -2.28 -20.32 11.36
N LYS A 76 -2.93 -21.47 11.19
CA LYS A 76 -4.25 -21.58 10.53
C LYS A 76 -5.44 -21.10 11.38
N GLU A 77 -5.20 -20.74 12.65
CA GLU A 77 -6.21 -20.13 13.52
C GLU A 77 -6.36 -18.62 13.28
N LEU A 78 -5.36 -18.00 12.65
CA LEU A 78 -5.43 -16.59 12.30
C LEU A 78 -6.51 -16.34 11.22
N LYS A 79 -7.31 -15.32 11.47
CA LYS A 79 -8.43 -14.96 10.59
C LYS A 79 -7.94 -14.20 9.36
N VAL A 80 -8.57 -14.48 8.21
CA VAL A 80 -8.47 -13.65 7.02
C VAL A 80 -9.86 -13.09 6.73
N PRO A 81 -10.00 -11.77 6.58
CA PRO A 81 -8.96 -10.75 6.42
C PRO A 81 -8.15 -10.48 7.71
N HIS A 82 -6.89 -10.05 7.55
CA HIS A 82 -6.15 -9.35 8.60
C HIS A 82 -6.90 -8.06 8.90
N MET A 83 -7.64 -8.05 10.01
CA MET A 83 -8.53 -6.95 10.38
C MET A 83 -8.32 -6.59 11.85
N GLY A 84 -8.05 -5.30 12.08
CA GLY A 84 -7.86 -4.75 13.41
C GLY A 84 -6.64 -3.84 13.52
N TRP A 85 -6.34 -3.49 14.77
CA TRP A 85 -5.18 -2.66 15.12
C TRP A 85 -3.93 -3.52 15.22
N ASN A 86 -2.87 -3.07 14.57
CA ASN A 86 -1.56 -3.70 14.67
C ASN A 86 -0.45 -2.62 14.62
N ASN A 87 0.71 -2.93 15.17
CA ASN A 87 1.80 -1.96 15.28
C ASN A 87 2.62 -1.86 13.99
N LEU A 88 3.16 -0.66 13.76
CA LEU A 88 4.13 -0.39 12.71
C LEU A 88 5.54 -0.64 13.19
N ASN A 89 6.29 -1.47 12.47
CA ASN A 89 7.73 -1.62 12.61
C ASN A 89 8.43 -0.80 11.51
N ILE A 90 8.91 0.39 11.86
CA ILE A 90 9.64 1.27 10.94
C ILE A 90 11.02 0.68 10.68
N LYS A 91 11.33 0.35 9.43
CA LYS A 91 12.58 -0.28 9.00
C LYS A 91 13.59 0.68 8.40
N LYS A 92 13.10 1.75 7.80
CA LYS A 92 13.92 2.78 7.18
C LYS A 92 13.39 4.14 7.58
N GLU A 93 14.29 5.03 7.94
CA GLU A 93 13.93 6.44 8.17
C GLU A 93 13.37 7.06 6.90
N ASP A 94 12.26 7.76 7.04
CA ASP A 94 11.65 8.51 5.95
C ASP A 94 10.84 9.70 6.50
N LYS A 95 10.78 10.77 5.74
CA LYS A 95 10.06 12.00 6.13
C LYS A 95 8.56 11.76 6.39
N ILE A 96 7.95 10.72 5.78
CA ILE A 96 6.56 10.35 6.04
C ILE A 96 6.30 9.98 7.51
N PHE A 97 7.33 9.52 8.22
CA PHE A 97 7.26 9.12 9.63
C PHE A 97 7.65 10.25 10.61
N LYS A 98 7.85 11.48 10.12
CA LYS A 98 8.31 12.64 10.91
C LYS A 98 7.54 12.86 12.22
N TYR A 99 6.26 12.52 12.26
CA TYR A 99 5.34 12.80 13.38
C TYR A 99 4.88 11.54 14.12
N ILE A 100 5.47 10.39 13.84
CA ILE A 100 5.16 9.13 14.53
C ILE A 100 6.41 8.48 15.07
N LYS A 101 6.22 7.57 16.02
CA LYS A 101 7.27 6.74 16.59
C LYS A 101 7.13 5.30 16.11
N ASN A 102 8.19 4.53 16.26
CA ASN A 102 8.13 3.09 16.02
C ASN A 102 7.13 2.43 16.98
N ASN A 103 6.49 1.35 16.55
CA ASN A 103 5.49 0.58 17.30
C ASN A 103 4.16 1.30 17.58
N GLU A 104 3.86 2.42 16.95
CA GLU A 104 2.51 2.99 16.99
C GLU A 104 1.51 2.11 16.23
N PHE A 105 0.27 2.08 16.71
CA PHE A 105 -0.78 1.22 16.14
C PHE A 105 -1.52 1.90 14.99
N VAL A 106 -1.85 1.10 13.97
CA VAL A 106 -2.65 1.50 12.80
C VAL A 106 -3.67 0.41 12.49
N TYR A 107 -4.73 0.75 11.76
CA TYR A 107 -5.84 -0.14 11.47
C TYR A 107 -5.73 -0.78 10.09
N PHE A 108 -5.69 -2.11 10.07
CA PHE A 108 -5.68 -2.93 8.86
C PHE A 108 -7.06 -3.54 8.57
N VAL A 109 -7.37 -3.72 7.30
CA VAL A 109 -8.45 -4.60 6.82
C VAL A 109 -8.14 -5.02 5.38
N HIS A 110 -7.51 -6.19 5.21
CA HIS A 110 -7.13 -6.70 3.89
C HIS A 110 -6.93 -8.22 3.91
N SER A 111 -7.23 -8.88 2.78
CA SER A 111 -7.01 -10.33 2.56
C SER A 111 -5.82 -10.62 1.65
N TYR A 112 -5.28 -9.60 0.99
CA TYR A 112 -4.14 -9.68 0.09
C TYR A 112 -3.05 -8.72 0.54
N TYR A 113 -1.80 -9.07 0.26
CA TYR A 113 -0.64 -8.28 0.69
C TYR A 113 0.47 -8.32 -0.38
N ALA A 114 1.39 -7.38 -0.30
CA ALA A 114 2.51 -7.29 -1.23
C ALA A 114 3.60 -8.31 -0.88
N LYS A 115 4.11 -9.01 -1.91
CA LYS A 115 5.26 -9.93 -1.83
C LYS A 115 6.36 -9.52 -2.82
N ASN A 116 7.55 -10.07 -2.62
CA ASN A 116 8.70 -9.87 -3.50
C ASN A 116 9.09 -8.39 -3.69
N CYS A 117 8.86 -7.57 -2.65
CA CYS A 117 9.08 -6.13 -2.66
C CYS A 117 10.02 -5.62 -1.54
N SER A 118 10.92 -6.46 -1.04
CA SER A 118 11.77 -6.19 0.13
C SER A 118 12.54 -4.86 0.05
N LYS A 119 13.00 -4.48 -1.15
CA LYS A 119 13.73 -3.22 -1.37
C LYS A 119 12.86 -1.99 -1.11
N SER A 120 11.57 -2.09 -1.36
CA SER A 120 10.60 -1.00 -1.26
C SER A 120 9.96 -0.86 0.12
N ILE A 121 10.09 -1.86 1.01
CA ILE A 121 9.50 -1.81 2.34
C ILE A 121 10.25 -0.78 3.20
N ILE A 122 9.51 0.19 3.74
CA ILE A 122 10.03 1.18 4.71
C ILE A 122 9.39 1.02 6.09
N ALA A 123 8.22 0.38 6.19
CA ALA A 123 7.64 -0.12 7.45
C ALA A 123 6.85 -1.40 7.21
N GLY A 124 6.90 -2.30 8.16
CA GLY A 124 6.16 -3.56 8.18
C GLY A 124 5.23 -3.67 9.39
N SER A 125 4.43 -4.71 9.41
CA SER A 125 3.62 -5.14 10.56
C SER A 125 3.63 -6.66 10.63
N GLU A 126 3.61 -7.22 11.82
CA GLU A 126 3.69 -8.67 12.01
C GLU A 126 2.28 -9.27 12.07
N TYR A 127 2.02 -10.26 11.24
CA TYR A 127 0.79 -11.05 11.25
C TYR A 127 1.11 -12.51 10.90
N ASP A 128 1.91 -13.20 11.76
CA ASP A 128 2.53 -14.51 11.49
C ASP A 128 3.51 -14.50 10.30
N ILE A 129 3.29 -13.57 9.40
CA ILE A 129 4.17 -13.18 8.31
C ILE A 129 4.40 -11.67 8.36
N GLU A 130 5.45 -11.21 7.72
CA GLU A 130 5.67 -9.78 7.58
C GLU A 130 4.72 -9.20 6.51
N ILE A 131 3.86 -8.28 6.95
CA ILE A 131 3.00 -7.49 6.07
C ILE A 131 3.72 -6.18 5.72
N PRO A 132 4.03 -5.89 4.44
CA PRO A 132 4.50 -4.57 4.02
C PRO A 132 3.43 -3.52 4.32
N ALA A 133 3.62 -2.76 5.41
CA ALA A 133 2.65 -1.78 5.86
C ALA A 133 2.80 -0.43 5.15
N VAL A 134 4.06 -0.02 4.90
CA VAL A 134 4.39 1.15 4.09
C VAL A 134 5.51 0.78 3.12
N VAL A 135 5.30 1.07 1.85
CA VAL A 135 6.29 0.89 0.78
C VAL A 135 6.62 2.21 0.11
N LYS A 136 7.85 2.30 -0.41
CA LYS A 136 8.33 3.47 -1.14
C LYS A 136 9.23 3.05 -2.29
N LYS A 137 9.04 3.66 -3.46
CA LYS A 137 9.99 3.65 -4.57
C LYS A 137 10.02 5.05 -5.18
N ASN A 138 11.15 5.74 -5.03
CA ASN A 138 11.32 7.13 -5.46
C ASN A 138 10.23 8.06 -4.85
N ASN A 139 9.35 8.61 -5.69
CA ASN A 139 8.24 9.50 -5.35
C ASN A 139 6.90 8.76 -5.13
N ILE A 140 6.88 7.42 -5.20
CA ILE A 140 5.69 6.61 -5.02
C ILE A 140 5.67 6.06 -3.60
N TYR A 141 4.61 6.34 -2.86
CA TYR A 141 4.35 5.86 -1.52
C TYR A 141 3.09 4.99 -1.49
N GLY A 142 3.16 3.86 -0.83
CA GLY A 142 2.02 2.98 -0.62
C GLY A 142 1.80 2.68 0.86
N ILE A 143 0.55 2.70 1.32
CA ILE A 143 0.14 2.39 2.70
C ILE A 143 -0.91 1.28 2.64
N GLN A 144 -0.67 0.14 3.30
CA GLN A 144 -1.61 -0.98 3.31
C GLN A 144 -2.76 -0.77 4.31
N PHE A 145 -2.48 -0.17 5.44
CA PHE A 145 -3.50 0.17 6.45
C PHE A 145 -4.35 1.38 6.01
N HIS A 146 -5.38 1.66 6.78
CA HIS A 146 -6.28 2.79 6.58
C HIS A 146 -5.91 3.95 7.51
N PRO A 147 -5.18 4.97 7.05
CA PRO A 147 -4.79 6.09 7.90
C PRO A 147 -6.02 6.84 8.45
N GLU A 148 -7.12 6.93 7.69
CA GLU A 148 -8.38 7.55 8.12
C GLU A 148 -9.08 6.79 9.25
N LYS A 149 -8.70 5.52 9.50
CA LYS A 149 -9.20 4.68 10.59
C LYS A 149 -8.16 4.47 11.70
N SER A 150 -6.96 5.05 11.54
CA SER A 150 -5.82 4.82 12.42
C SER A 150 -5.61 5.93 13.46
N GLY A 151 -6.66 6.69 13.78
CA GLY A 151 -6.63 7.73 14.82
C GLY A 151 -5.54 8.78 14.56
N ASN A 152 -4.90 9.22 15.63
CA ASN A 152 -3.84 10.26 15.55
C ASN A 152 -2.59 9.77 14.78
N THR A 153 -2.23 8.50 14.89
CA THR A 153 -1.09 7.93 14.13
C THR A 153 -1.32 8.06 12.64
N GLY A 154 -2.52 7.69 12.16
CA GLY A 154 -2.89 7.82 10.76
C GLY A 154 -2.86 9.27 10.27
N LEU A 155 -3.43 10.20 11.06
CA LEU A 155 -3.40 11.63 10.73
C LEU A 155 -1.97 12.18 10.68
N ASN A 156 -1.10 11.77 11.59
CA ASN A 156 0.30 12.16 11.63
C ASN A 156 1.09 11.64 10.41
N ILE A 157 0.81 10.44 9.93
CA ILE A 157 1.38 9.91 8.68
C ILE A 157 0.93 10.74 7.49
N LEU A 158 -0.36 11.08 7.39
CA LEU A 158 -0.87 11.93 6.32
C LEU A 158 -0.28 13.35 6.39
N LYS A 159 -0.03 13.87 7.61
CA LYS A 159 0.68 15.15 7.81
C LYS A 159 2.13 15.06 7.33
N GLY A 160 2.85 13.97 7.65
CA GLY A 160 4.19 13.71 7.12
C GLY A 160 4.21 13.64 5.59
N PHE A 161 3.23 12.96 5.00
CA PHE A 161 3.06 12.92 3.55
C PHE A 161 2.77 14.31 2.95
N LYS A 162 1.93 15.11 3.59
CA LYS A 162 1.67 16.50 3.17
C LYS A 162 2.96 17.32 3.14
N ASP A 163 3.80 17.20 4.16
CA ASP A 163 5.08 17.91 4.22
C ASP A 163 6.03 17.53 3.06
N LEU A 164 5.93 16.29 2.53
CA LEU A 164 6.70 15.89 1.36
C LEU A 164 6.31 16.65 0.07
N ILE A 165 5.06 17.11 -0.01
CA ILE A 165 4.54 17.80 -1.20
C ILE A 165 4.90 19.30 -1.17
N TYR A 166 4.97 19.91 0.03
CA TYR A 166 5.08 21.36 0.20
C TYR A 166 6.45 21.83 0.70
N ASN A 167 7.38 20.91 0.95
CA ASN A 167 8.79 21.18 1.32
C ASN A 167 9.75 20.54 0.31
#